data_09415282bdb72e4764c79653314612b7
#
_entry.id   09415282bdb72e4764c79653314612b7
#
_cell.length_a   1.000
_cell.length_b   1.000
_cell.length_c   1.000
_cell.angle_alpha   90.00
_cell.angle_beta   90.00
_cell.angle_gamma   90.00
#
_symmetry.space_group_name_H-M   'P 1'
#
loop_
_entity.id
_entity.type
_entity.pdbx_description
1 polymer ?
#
loop_
_entity_poly.entity_id
_entity_poly.type
_entity_poly.pdbx_seq_one_letter_code
_entity_poly.pdbx_strand_id
1 'polypeptide(L)'
;MKMKAATSTRRRVAAWCSGALLGLMLWSGALVPVWARGASDVPTGPPVPLLWKVDGKGGTLYLLGSFHVLKPSDYPLSPDVLQAFAKADRLLFELPPADAQSPELGSRMLQAARRTDGRTLQDTLDAKTWQALRAYARKYGISLESLQPMEPWFVALTISLAEMTRQGMDPNAGLDHYLMQQAQTRGKPADGLERAAEQIALLDGMSPTEQHQLLEEALDEAETSDQLQQLHAAWRNGDVHTLSTQMAEDMRRHYPALYQDINVERNARWVPRLEQRLGKGSGTTLVVVGALHLLGNDGVVERLRARGYHVARICSACAGQAGR
;
A
#
# COMPACT_ATOMS: atom_id res chain seq x y z
N MET A 1 -37.41 15.78 -28.01
CA MET A 1 -36.08 15.19 -28.20
C MET A 1 -35.38 15.21 -26.84
N LYS A 2 -35.39 14.06 -26.12
CA LYS A 2 -34.86 13.95 -24.74
C LYS A 2 -33.37 13.61 -24.83
N MET A 3 -32.51 14.55 -24.47
CA MET A 3 -31.10 14.28 -24.25
C MET A 3 -30.95 13.38 -22.99
N LYS A 4 -30.53 12.16 -23.19
CA LYS A 4 -30.07 11.29 -22.10
C LYS A 4 -28.71 11.80 -21.61
N ALA A 5 -28.66 12.19 -20.34
CA ALA A 5 -27.43 12.50 -19.65
C ALA A 5 -26.54 11.25 -19.62
N ALA A 6 -25.34 11.35 -20.16
CA ALA A 6 -24.31 10.37 -20.00
C ALA A 6 -23.78 10.45 -18.56
N THR A 7 -24.30 9.62 -17.68
CA THR A 7 -23.80 9.45 -16.32
C THR A 7 -22.43 8.80 -16.36
N SER A 8 -21.45 9.50 -15.86
CA SER A 8 -20.04 9.21 -15.90
C SER A 8 -19.69 7.87 -15.22
N THR A 9 -19.06 6.99 -16.00
CA THR A 9 -18.46 5.72 -15.56
C THR A 9 -17.10 5.92 -14.85
N ARG A 10 -16.77 7.15 -14.44
CA ARG A 10 -15.45 7.52 -13.87
C ARG A 10 -15.30 7.28 -12.36
N ARG A 11 -16.15 6.50 -11.71
CA ARG A 11 -16.27 6.49 -10.24
C ARG A 11 -15.55 5.37 -9.48
N ARG A 12 -14.51 4.70 -9.99
CA ARG A 12 -14.08 3.45 -9.31
C ARG A 12 -12.59 3.22 -9.09
N VAL A 13 -11.73 4.21 -9.12
CA VAL A 13 -10.26 3.95 -9.13
C VAL A 13 -9.49 4.51 -7.94
N ALA A 14 -10.15 5.23 -7.08
CA ALA A 14 -9.57 6.18 -6.14
C ALA A 14 -8.68 5.61 -4.99
N ALA A 15 -9.00 4.47 -4.37
CA ALA A 15 -8.35 4.00 -3.13
C ALA A 15 -6.90 3.47 -3.27
N TRP A 16 -6.27 3.55 -4.44
CA TRP A 16 -5.16 2.65 -4.78
C TRP A 16 -3.78 3.26 -4.78
N CYS A 17 -3.67 4.46 -5.32
CA CYS A 17 -2.39 5.15 -5.40
C CYS A 17 -1.80 5.39 -4.00
N SER A 18 -2.67 5.60 -3.04
CA SER A 18 -2.29 5.93 -1.66
C SER A 18 -1.80 4.74 -0.84
N GLY A 19 -2.43 3.59 -0.97
CA GLY A 19 -2.05 2.40 -0.19
C GLY A 19 -0.66 1.85 -0.56
N ALA A 20 -0.30 1.87 -1.83
CA ALA A 20 1.00 1.38 -2.30
C ALA A 20 2.16 2.36 -2.02
N LEU A 21 1.87 3.65 -1.83
CA LEU A 21 2.85 4.71 -1.61
C LEU A 21 2.98 5.13 -0.15
N LEU A 22 2.04 4.75 0.71
CA LEU A 22 2.00 5.12 2.13
C LEU A 22 3.10 4.49 3.00
N GLY A 23 3.83 3.51 2.51
CA GLY A 23 4.92 2.87 3.27
C GLY A 23 5.97 3.85 3.81
N LEU A 24 6.08 5.03 3.21
CA LEU A 24 7.06 6.05 3.57
C LEU A 24 6.57 7.09 4.60
N MET A 25 5.25 7.28 4.77
CA MET A 25 4.73 8.38 5.61
C MET A 25 4.57 8.03 7.10
N LEU A 26 4.84 6.82 7.51
CA LEU A 26 4.39 6.26 8.78
C LEU A 26 5.12 6.76 10.04
N TRP A 27 5.96 7.80 9.98
CA TRP A 27 6.83 8.16 11.13
C TRP A 27 6.83 9.60 11.62
N SER A 28 5.89 10.42 11.27
CA SER A 28 5.71 11.71 11.94
C SER A 28 4.67 11.55 13.06
N GLY A 29 5.15 11.23 14.27
CA GLY A 29 4.34 11.07 15.47
C GLY A 29 3.66 12.36 15.92
N ALA A 30 2.51 12.68 15.34
CA ALA A 30 1.56 13.62 15.88
C ALA A 30 0.40 12.82 16.50
N LEU A 31 0.34 12.79 17.83
CA LEU A 31 -0.76 12.22 18.59
C LEU A 31 -2.06 12.99 18.29
N VAL A 32 -2.93 12.41 17.48
CA VAL A 32 -4.30 12.88 17.32
C VAL A 32 -5.18 12.11 18.28
N PRO A 33 -5.99 12.77 19.14
CA PRO A 33 -6.85 12.06 20.08
C PRO A 33 -7.95 11.31 19.35
N VAL A 34 -7.98 9.98 19.53
CA VAL A 34 -9.02 9.09 19.02
C VAL A 34 -10.30 9.29 19.83
N TRP A 35 -11.30 9.89 19.23
CA TRP A 35 -12.66 9.88 19.75
C TRP A 35 -13.34 8.57 19.34
N ALA A 36 -13.66 7.75 20.32
CA ALA A 36 -14.41 6.50 20.13
C ALA A 36 -15.78 6.77 19.50
N ARG A 37 -16.04 6.19 18.34
CA ARG A 37 -17.38 6.11 17.72
C ARG A 37 -17.78 4.66 17.49
N GLY A 38 -19.01 4.38 17.88
CA GLY A 38 -19.95 3.31 17.62
C GLY A 38 -19.45 1.94 17.12
N ALA A 39 -19.87 0.90 17.81
CA ALA A 39 -19.67 -0.49 17.43
C ALA A 39 -20.28 -0.77 16.04
N SER A 40 -19.46 -0.72 15.01
CA SER A 40 -19.71 -1.38 13.74
C SER A 40 -19.27 -2.84 13.90
N ASP A 41 -19.94 -3.79 13.24
CA ASP A 41 -19.68 -5.22 13.29
C ASP A 41 -18.18 -5.53 13.29
N VAL A 42 -17.63 -5.85 14.45
CA VAL A 42 -16.23 -6.28 14.57
C VAL A 42 -16.16 -7.67 13.96
N PRO A 43 -15.35 -7.89 12.92
CA PRO A 43 -15.25 -9.20 12.29
C PRO A 43 -14.81 -10.25 13.31
N THR A 44 -15.51 -11.36 13.40
CA THR A 44 -15.32 -12.42 14.40
C THR A 44 -14.18 -13.38 14.00
N GLY A 45 -12.99 -12.92 13.74
CA GLY A 45 -11.86 -13.80 13.45
C GLY A 45 -10.67 -13.09 12.83
N PRO A 46 -9.50 -13.77 12.76
CA PRO A 46 -8.32 -13.23 12.11
C PRO A 46 -8.54 -13.03 10.60
N PRO A 47 -7.81 -12.07 9.97
CA PRO A 47 -7.86 -11.91 8.53
C PRO A 47 -7.42 -13.18 7.79
N VAL A 48 -8.05 -13.46 6.65
CA VAL A 48 -7.62 -14.52 5.75
C VAL A 48 -6.38 -14.05 4.98
N PRO A 49 -5.23 -14.76 5.07
CA PRO A 49 -3.97 -14.20 4.58
C PRO A 49 -3.88 -14.15 3.06
N LEU A 50 -3.30 -13.08 2.53
CA LEU A 50 -2.75 -13.00 1.17
C LEU A 50 -1.34 -13.62 1.20
N LEU A 51 -1.26 -14.93 1.34
CA LEU A 51 -0.02 -15.66 1.58
C LEU A 51 0.20 -16.74 0.51
N TRP A 52 1.39 -16.75 -0.08
CA TRP A 52 1.83 -17.78 -1.01
C TRP A 52 3.15 -18.39 -0.57
N LYS A 53 3.37 -19.65 -0.94
CA LYS A 53 4.63 -20.35 -0.75
C LYS A 53 5.25 -20.62 -2.11
N VAL A 54 6.56 -20.41 -2.20
CA VAL A 54 7.38 -20.72 -3.38
C VAL A 54 8.53 -21.59 -2.92
N ASP A 55 8.66 -22.77 -3.49
CA ASP A 55 9.78 -23.66 -3.23
C ASP A 55 10.81 -23.58 -4.35
N GLY A 56 12.06 -23.33 -3.99
CA GLY A 56 13.21 -23.29 -4.88
C GLY A 56 14.11 -24.52 -4.72
N LYS A 57 15.28 -24.51 -5.37
CA LYS A 57 16.26 -25.61 -5.31
C LYS A 57 16.92 -25.82 -3.94
N GLY A 58 16.77 -24.89 -3.03
CA GLY A 58 17.37 -24.99 -1.68
C GLY A 58 16.98 -23.83 -0.77
N GLY A 59 16.02 -23.00 -1.19
CA GLY A 59 15.38 -21.96 -0.39
C GLY A 59 13.88 -22.00 -0.57
N THR A 60 13.15 -21.45 0.40
CA THR A 60 11.70 -21.29 0.38
C THR A 60 11.35 -19.83 0.62
N LEU A 61 10.41 -19.29 -0.16
CA LEU A 61 9.79 -18.01 0.12
C LEU A 61 8.35 -18.20 0.60
N TYR A 62 7.98 -17.42 1.60
CA TYR A 62 6.59 -17.06 1.87
C TYR A 62 6.39 -15.63 1.40
N LEU A 63 5.42 -15.38 0.51
CA LEU A 63 5.07 -14.06 0.00
C LEU A 63 3.79 -13.62 0.70
N LEU A 64 3.85 -12.56 1.48
CA LEU A 64 2.73 -12.03 2.25
C LEU A 64 2.36 -10.64 1.78
N GLY A 65 1.12 -10.47 1.33
CA GLY A 65 0.56 -9.18 0.92
C GLY A 65 0.12 -8.37 2.13
N SER A 66 0.81 -7.25 2.39
CA SER A 66 0.51 -6.34 3.49
C SER A 66 -0.43 -5.21 3.07
N PHE A 67 -1.09 -4.63 4.09
CA PHE A 67 -1.62 -3.28 4.07
C PHE A 67 -0.84 -2.46 5.09
N HIS A 68 -0.37 -1.28 4.66
CA HIS A 68 0.47 -0.40 5.48
C HIS A 68 -0.29 0.29 6.62
N VAL A 69 -1.62 0.29 6.55
CA VAL A 69 -2.52 0.79 7.58
C VAL A 69 -3.60 -0.25 7.84
N LEU A 70 -3.81 -0.60 9.10
CA LEU A 70 -4.80 -1.57 9.51
C LEU A 70 -5.57 -1.08 10.74
N LYS A 71 -6.61 -1.81 11.11
CA LYS A 71 -7.34 -1.56 12.36
C LYS A 71 -6.77 -2.45 13.48
N PRO A 72 -6.80 -2.02 14.74
CA PRO A 72 -6.47 -2.92 15.87
C PRO A 72 -7.29 -4.21 15.86
N SER A 73 -8.53 -4.18 15.32
CA SER A 73 -9.40 -5.34 15.16
C SER A 73 -8.96 -6.35 14.08
N ASP A 74 -7.93 -6.03 13.29
CA ASP A 74 -7.34 -6.95 12.32
C ASP A 74 -6.38 -7.95 12.96
N TYR A 75 -6.16 -7.82 14.26
CA TYR A 75 -5.33 -8.72 15.05
C TYR A 75 -6.21 -9.58 16.00
N PRO A 76 -5.76 -10.81 16.33
CA PRO A 76 -4.50 -11.45 15.96
C PRO A 76 -4.45 -11.86 14.47
N LEU A 77 -3.23 -12.04 13.94
CA LEU A 77 -3.02 -12.60 12.60
C LEU A 77 -3.44 -14.07 12.54
N SER A 78 -3.74 -14.54 11.31
CA SER A 78 -4.09 -15.95 11.10
C SER A 78 -2.96 -16.92 11.51
N PRO A 79 -3.30 -18.17 11.90
CA PRO A 79 -2.31 -19.20 12.18
C PRO A 79 -1.34 -19.45 11.00
N ASP A 80 -1.80 -19.33 9.75
CA ASP A 80 -0.96 -19.50 8.56
C ASP A 80 0.16 -18.46 8.50
N VAL A 81 -0.14 -17.18 8.76
CA VAL A 81 0.85 -16.11 8.81
C VAL A 81 1.83 -16.31 9.98
N LEU A 82 1.29 -16.64 11.16
CA LEU A 82 2.12 -16.89 12.34
C LEU A 82 3.07 -18.08 12.13
N GLN A 83 2.61 -19.13 11.44
CA GLN A 83 3.43 -20.27 11.09
C GLN A 83 4.51 -19.92 10.05
N ALA A 84 4.16 -19.16 9.01
CA ALA A 84 5.13 -18.68 8.01
C ALA A 84 6.20 -17.81 8.67
N PHE A 85 5.80 -16.89 9.57
CA PHE A 85 6.73 -16.10 10.35
C PHE A 85 7.64 -16.95 11.25
N ALA A 86 7.07 -17.95 11.93
CA ALA A 86 7.85 -18.85 12.81
C ALA A 86 8.90 -19.65 12.04
N LYS A 87 8.54 -20.17 10.85
CA LYS A 87 9.42 -20.96 9.98
C LYS A 87 10.49 -20.13 9.27
N ALA A 88 10.26 -18.82 9.11
CA ALA A 88 11.21 -17.95 8.41
C ALA A 88 12.50 -17.77 9.22
N ASP A 89 13.64 -17.99 8.59
CA ASP A 89 14.96 -17.69 9.14
C ASP A 89 15.24 -16.19 9.10
N ARG A 90 14.61 -15.47 8.15
CA ARG A 90 14.73 -14.03 7.94
C ARG A 90 13.48 -13.43 7.31
N LEU A 91 13.37 -12.11 7.43
CA LEU A 91 12.31 -11.34 6.76
C LEU A 91 12.90 -10.45 5.68
N LEU A 92 12.09 -10.17 4.67
CA LEU A 92 12.43 -9.24 3.59
C LEU A 92 11.20 -8.34 3.35
N PHE A 93 11.37 -7.05 3.60
CA PHE A 93 10.34 -6.03 3.42
C PHE A 93 10.58 -5.23 2.13
N GLU A 94 9.71 -4.29 1.82
CA GLU A 94 9.99 -3.29 0.78
C GLU A 94 11.21 -2.46 1.21
N LEU A 95 11.16 -1.87 2.40
CA LEU A 95 12.28 -1.14 3.02
C LEU A 95 12.90 -1.94 4.16
N PRO A 96 14.22 -1.88 4.35
CA PRO A 96 14.83 -2.43 5.55
C PRO A 96 14.31 -1.70 6.79
N PRO A 97 14.13 -2.39 7.94
CA PRO A 97 13.67 -1.75 9.18
C PRO A 97 14.47 -0.50 9.56
N ALA A 98 15.77 -0.50 9.31
CA ALA A 98 16.63 0.64 9.59
C ALA A 98 16.25 1.90 8.79
N ASP A 99 15.77 1.74 7.55
CA ASP A 99 15.29 2.86 6.72
C ASP A 99 13.85 3.24 7.13
N ALA A 100 12.96 2.23 7.24
CA ALA A 100 11.54 2.44 7.55
C ALA A 100 11.33 3.06 8.93
N GLN A 101 12.20 2.75 9.89
CA GLN A 101 12.15 3.26 11.27
C GLN A 101 13.14 4.40 11.53
N SER A 102 13.77 4.95 10.48
CA SER A 102 14.68 6.08 10.63
C SER A 102 13.93 7.36 11.04
N PRO A 103 14.37 8.04 12.11
CA PRO A 103 13.80 9.33 12.50
C PRO A 103 13.95 10.40 11.39
N GLU A 104 14.90 10.21 10.47
CA GLU A 104 15.19 11.14 9.38
C GLU A 104 14.28 10.92 8.16
N LEU A 105 13.56 9.79 8.09
CA LEU A 105 12.72 9.47 6.94
C LEU A 105 11.69 10.57 6.68
N GLY A 106 10.98 11.01 7.71
CA GLY A 106 9.99 12.08 7.60
C GLY A 106 10.59 13.42 7.13
N SER A 107 11.78 13.78 7.62
CA SER A 107 12.46 15.02 7.20
C SER A 107 12.93 14.94 5.73
N ARG A 108 13.42 13.78 5.28
CA ARG A 108 13.78 13.55 3.87
C ARG A 108 12.56 13.61 2.95
N MET A 109 11.45 13.01 3.36
CA MET A 109 10.18 13.10 2.63
C MET A 109 9.71 14.55 2.51
N LEU A 110 9.71 15.29 3.62
CA LEU A 110 9.31 16.69 3.63
C LEU A 110 10.25 17.57 2.79
N GLN A 111 11.54 17.26 2.77
CA GLN A 111 12.52 17.97 1.92
C GLN A 111 12.26 17.72 0.43
N ALA A 112 12.05 16.46 0.02
CA ALA A 112 11.72 16.09 -1.35
C ALA A 112 10.36 16.68 -1.79
N ALA A 113 9.40 16.74 -0.86
CA ALA A 113 8.08 17.29 -1.11
C ALA A 113 8.03 18.80 -1.30
N ARG A 114 9.12 19.54 -1.00
CA ARG A 114 9.15 21.00 -1.17
C ARG A 114 9.44 21.37 -2.61
N ARG A 115 8.58 22.21 -3.16
CA ARG A 115 8.76 22.80 -4.49
C ARG A 115 10.01 23.67 -4.55
N THR A 116 10.75 23.52 -5.64
CA THR A 116 12.00 24.29 -5.87
C THR A 116 11.94 25.13 -7.14
N ASP A 117 10.81 25.06 -7.89
CA ASP A 117 10.61 25.74 -9.17
C ASP A 117 10.05 27.18 -9.06
N GLY A 118 9.86 27.67 -7.83
CA GLY A 118 9.32 29.01 -7.55
C GLY A 118 7.80 29.14 -7.76
N ARG A 119 7.10 28.05 -8.13
CA ARG A 119 5.64 28.01 -8.29
C ARG A 119 4.97 27.58 -6.99
N THR A 120 3.70 27.96 -6.85
CA THR A 120 2.86 27.46 -5.78
C THR A 120 2.13 26.18 -6.20
N LEU A 121 1.63 25.40 -5.24
CA LEU A 121 0.75 24.25 -5.53
C LEU A 121 -0.43 24.67 -6.43
N GLN A 122 -1.05 25.82 -6.15
CA GLN A 122 -2.16 26.33 -6.93
C GLN A 122 -1.81 26.52 -8.42
N ASP A 123 -0.58 26.96 -8.72
CA ASP A 123 -0.12 27.21 -10.10
C ASP A 123 0.04 25.92 -10.91
N THR A 124 0.05 24.77 -10.25
CA THR A 124 0.25 23.46 -10.89
C THR A 124 -1.03 22.65 -11.05
N LEU A 125 -2.14 23.12 -10.46
CA LEU A 125 -3.41 22.42 -10.49
C LEU A 125 -4.38 23.09 -11.46
N ASP A 126 -5.23 22.29 -12.08
CA ASP A 126 -6.38 22.86 -12.80
C ASP A 126 -7.41 23.46 -11.83
N ALA A 127 -8.34 24.23 -12.38
CA ALA A 127 -9.35 24.93 -11.59
C ALA A 127 -10.27 23.95 -10.80
N LYS A 128 -10.57 22.78 -11.37
CA LYS A 128 -11.43 21.75 -10.74
C LYS A 128 -10.74 21.16 -9.53
N THR A 129 -9.51 20.68 -9.70
CA THR A 129 -8.72 20.06 -8.62
C THR A 129 -8.38 21.06 -7.52
N TRP A 130 -8.04 22.30 -7.88
CA TRP A 130 -7.85 23.37 -6.91
C TRP A 130 -9.12 23.67 -6.09
N GLN A 131 -10.31 23.72 -6.71
CA GLN A 131 -11.57 23.90 -6.00
C GLN A 131 -11.88 22.73 -5.05
N ALA A 132 -11.64 21.48 -5.48
CA ALA A 132 -11.81 20.30 -4.65
C ALA A 132 -10.86 20.34 -3.42
N LEU A 133 -9.59 20.69 -3.63
CA LEU A 133 -8.62 20.85 -2.53
C LEU A 133 -9.04 21.96 -1.55
N ARG A 134 -9.54 23.08 -2.06
CA ARG A 134 -10.06 24.16 -1.20
C ARG A 134 -11.28 23.74 -0.39
N ALA A 135 -12.18 22.96 -0.99
CA ALA A 135 -13.34 22.42 -0.29
C ALA A 135 -12.93 21.44 0.81
N TYR A 136 -12.00 20.56 0.49
CA TYR A 136 -11.40 19.60 1.45
C TYR A 136 -10.71 20.33 2.61
N ALA A 137 -9.83 21.28 2.30
CA ALA A 137 -9.11 22.05 3.31
C ALA A 137 -10.05 22.82 4.24
N ARG A 138 -11.12 23.43 3.69
CA ARG A 138 -12.17 24.11 4.48
C ARG A 138 -12.92 23.13 5.38
N LYS A 139 -13.30 21.98 4.85
CA LYS A 139 -14.05 20.94 5.60
C LYS A 139 -13.30 20.47 6.83
N TYR A 140 -11.96 20.39 6.74
CA TYR A 140 -11.12 19.82 7.77
C TYR A 140 -10.23 20.83 8.50
N GLY A 141 -10.39 22.14 8.24
CA GLY A 141 -9.62 23.17 8.90
C GLY A 141 -8.12 23.21 8.56
N ILE A 142 -7.78 22.76 7.32
CA ILE A 142 -6.38 22.73 6.86
C ILE A 142 -6.01 24.09 6.27
N SER A 143 -4.85 24.63 6.64
CA SER A 143 -4.32 25.86 6.04
C SER A 143 -3.86 25.61 4.61
N LEU A 144 -4.51 26.23 3.63
CA LEU A 144 -4.05 26.18 2.24
C LEU A 144 -2.67 26.82 2.05
N GLU A 145 -2.33 27.81 2.87
CA GLU A 145 -1.03 28.48 2.84
C GLU A 145 0.12 27.49 3.16
N SER A 146 -0.11 26.57 4.11
CA SER A 146 0.87 25.54 4.45
C SER A 146 1.09 24.51 3.34
N LEU A 147 0.13 24.35 2.42
CA LEU A 147 0.20 23.42 1.30
C LEU A 147 0.88 24.03 0.05
N GLN A 148 0.91 25.37 -0.08
CA GLN A 148 1.43 26.04 -1.27
C GLN A 148 2.88 25.66 -1.65
N PRO A 149 3.82 25.47 -0.70
CA PRO A 149 5.18 25.10 -1.04
C PRO A 149 5.39 23.61 -1.30
N MET A 150 4.31 22.80 -1.35
CA MET A 150 4.40 21.35 -1.45
C MET A 150 4.10 20.84 -2.86
N GLU A 151 4.77 19.74 -3.24
CA GLU A 151 4.44 19.00 -4.46
C GLU A 151 3.07 18.29 -4.35
N PRO A 152 2.31 18.17 -5.46
CA PRO A 152 0.98 17.55 -5.43
C PRO A 152 0.99 16.11 -4.90
N TRP A 153 2.03 15.32 -5.19
CA TRP A 153 2.14 13.94 -4.69
C TRP A 153 2.14 13.86 -3.17
N PHE A 154 2.81 14.80 -2.50
CA PHE A 154 2.87 14.82 -1.04
C PHE A 154 1.53 15.19 -0.41
N VAL A 155 0.84 16.17 -1.02
CA VAL A 155 -0.50 16.57 -0.58
C VAL A 155 -1.49 15.41 -0.75
N ALA A 156 -1.41 14.68 -1.88
CA ALA A 156 -2.20 13.49 -2.13
C ALA A 156 -2.03 12.44 -1.04
N LEU A 157 -0.78 12.05 -0.76
CA LEU A 157 -0.48 11.05 0.29
C LEU A 157 -0.94 11.51 1.67
N THR A 158 -0.81 12.79 1.98
CA THR A 158 -1.26 13.36 3.27
C THR A 158 -2.78 13.29 3.40
N ILE A 159 -3.52 13.62 2.34
CA ILE A 159 -4.99 13.49 2.29
C ILE A 159 -5.42 12.04 2.49
N SER A 160 -4.82 11.13 1.73
CA SER A 160 -5.16 9.71 1.80
C SER A 160 -4.90 9.11 3.18
N LEU A 161 -3.77 9.42 3.80
CA LEU A 161 -3.47 8.97 5.16
C LEU A 161 -4.48 9.54 6.17
N ALA A 162 -4.85 10.82 6.01
CA ALA A 162 -5.84 11.45 6.88
C ALA A 162 -7.23 10.78 6.74
N GLU A 163 -7.65 10.43 5.52
CA GLU A 163 -8.93 9.73 5.29
C GLU A 163 -8.91 8.31 5.85
N MET A 164 -7.84 7.56 5.64
CA MET A 164 -7.67 6.23 6.23
C MET A 164 -7.75 6.28 7.76
N THR A 165 -7.08 7.27 8.37
CA THR A 165 -7.11 7.47 9.83
C THR A 165 -8.52 7.82 10.32
N ARG A 166 -9.27 8.66 9.59
CA ARG A 166 -10.68 8.98 9.94
C ARG A 166 -11.59 7.76 9.86
N GLN A 167 -11.26 6.79 9.03
CA GLN A 167 -11.98 5.51 8.95
C GLN A 167 -11.53 4.49 10.00
N GLY A 168 -10.69 4.91 10.94
CA GLY A 168 -10.21 4.10 12.06
C GLY A 168 -9.05 3.17 11.72
N MET A 169 -8.37 3.41 10.61
CA MET A 169 -7.11 2.73 10.30
C MET A 169 -5.94 3.43 11.01
N ASP A 170 -5.01 2.64 11.51
CA ASP A 170 -3.83 3.11 12.24
C ASP A 170 -2.57 2.69 11.48
N PRO A 171 -1.70 3.63 11.09
CA PRO A 171 -0.40 3.34 10.53
C PRO A 171 0.47 2.44 11.41
N ASN A 172 0.38 2.61 12.73
CA ASN A 172 1.15 1.79 13.67
C ASN A 172 0.65 0.33 13.73
N ALA A 173 -0.57 0.08 13.25
CA ALA A 173 -1.14 -1.26 13.11
C ALA A 173 -0.88 -1.87 11.74
N GLY A 174 -0.17 -1.20 10.83
CA GLY A 174 0.20 -1.78 9.52
C GLY A 174 0.90 -3.12 9.65
N LEU A 175 0.59 -4.06 8.74
CA LEU A 175 1.08 -5.44 8.84
C LEU A 175 2.60 -5.53 8.74
N ASP A 176 3.19 -4.76 7.85
CA ASP A 176 4.65 -4.65 7.69
C ASP A 176 5.31 -4.07 8.95
N HIS A 177 4.77 -2.99 9.51
CA HIS A 177 5.26 -2.40 10.75
C HIS A 177 5.18 -3.38 11.93
N TYR A 178 4.04 -4.05 12.08
CA TYR A 178 3.87 -5.08 13.11
C TYR A 178 4.89 -6.22 12.97
N LEU A 179 5.09 -6.73 11.76
CA LEU A 179 6.04 -7.83 11.52
C LEU A 179 7.51 -7.38 11.66
N MET A 180 7.83 -6.12 11.34
CA MET A 180 9.16 -5.55 11.64
C MET A 180 9.44 -5.55 13.15
N GLN A 181 8.47 -5.10 13.96
CA GLN A 181 8.59 -5.14 15.42
C GLN A 181 8.72 -6.57 15.96
N GLN A 182 7.93 -7.51 15.41
CA GLN A 182 8.03 -8.93 15.79
C GLN A 182 9.39 -9.54 15.41
N ALA A 183 9.95 -9.18 14.25
CA ALA A 183 11.26 -9.62 13.82
C ALA A 183 12.36 -9.09 14.78
N GLN A 184 12.32 -7.82 15.10
CA GLN A 184 13.24 -7.18 16.06
C GLN A 184 13.17 -7.84 17.44
N THR A 185 11.97 -8.01 17.99
CA THR A 185 11.75 -8.61 19.31
C THR A 185 12.26 -10.05 19.37
N ARG A 186 12.20 -10.80 18.27
CA ARG A 186 12.62 -12.20 18.21
C ARG A 186 14.03 -12.38 17.64
N GLY A 187 14.76 -11.30 17.39
CA GLY A 187 16.12 -11.35 16.85
C GLY A 187 16.21 -11.95 15.45
N LYS A 188 15.12 -11.91 14.66
CA LYS A 188 15.15 -12.40 13.28
C LYS A 188 15.80 -11.35 12.37
N PRO A 189 16.78 -11.73 11.53
CA PRO A 189 17.35 -10.83 10.53
C PRO A 189 16.27 -10.31 9.59
N ALA A 190 16.31 -9.01 9.32
CA ALA A 190 15.35 -8.34 8.42
C ALA A 190 16.09 -7.37 7.51
N ASP A 191 15.66 -7.30 6.23
CA ASP A 191 16.28 -6.46 5.19
C ASP A 191 15.18 -5.91 4.26
N GLY A 192 15.55 -5.08 3.27
CA GLY A 192 14.65 -4.48 2.29
C GLY A 192 14.95 -4.89 0.85
N LEU A 193 13.92 -4.87 0.03
CA LEU A 193 14.01 -4.99 -1.43
C LEU A 193 14.47 -3.67 -2.08
N GLU A 194 14.28 -2.55 -1.40
CA GLU A 194 14.64 -1.20 -1.83
C GLU A 194 15.19 -0.39 -0.66
N ARG A 195 15.69 0.80 -0.95
CA ARG A 195 16.10 1.79 0.04
C ARG A 195 15.09 2.93 0.07
N ALA A 196 14.97 3.61 1.22
CA ALA A 196 14.07 4.77 1.35
C ALA A 196 14.36 5.86 0.30
N ALA A 197 15.63 6.08 -0.04
CA ALA A 197 16.01 7.03 -1.07
C ALA A 197 15.45 6.69 -2.46
N GLU A 198 15.34 5.40 -2.80
CA GLU A 198 14.77 4.94 -4.09
C GLU A 198 13.26 5.21 -4.15
N GLN A 199 12.53 4.94 -3.06
CA GLN A 199 11.09 5.23 -3.00
C GLN A 199 10.80 6.73 -2.98
N ILE A 200 11.60 7.53 -2.25
CA ILE A 200 11.47 9.00 -2.27
C ILE A 200 11.73 9.53 -3.69
N ALA A 201 12.80 9.06 -4.35
CA ALA A 201 13.12 9.48 -5.71
C ALA A 201 12.04 9.09 -6.73
N LEU A 202 11.34 7.96 -6.53
CA LEU A 202 10.20 7.56 -7.35
C LEU A 202 9.04 8.54 -7.22
N LEU A 203 8.72 8.96 -5.99
CA LEU A 203 7.63 9.91 -5.74
C LEU A 203 7.97 11.30 -6.29
N ASP A 204 9.17 11.78 -6.01
CA ASP A 204 9.68 13.10 -6.45
C ASP A 204 9.89 13.16 -7.98
N GLY A 205 10.19 12.01 -8.60
CA GLY A 205 10.38 11.88 -10.04
C GLY A 205 9.09 11.73 -10.86
N MET A 206 7.92 11.68 -10.23
CA MET A 206 6.65 11.62 -10.95
C MET A 206 6.47 12.84 -11.86
N SER A 207 5.97 12.61 -13.07
CA SER A 207 5.60 13.69 -13.97
C SER A 207 4.50 14.59 -13.38
N PRO A 208 4.39 15.86 -13.79
CA PRO A 208 3.32 16.74 -13.33
C PRO A 208 1.91 16.14 -13.55
N THR A 209 1.72 15.36 -14.61
CA THR A 209 0.46 14.68 -14.90
C THR A 209 0.16 13.59 -13.87
N GLU A 210 1.14 12.76 -13.53
CA GLU A 210 0.97 11.68 -12.54
C GLU A 210 0.72 12.24 -11.14
N GLN A 211 1.46 13.28 -10.75
CA GLN A 211 1.25 13.96 -9.48
C GLN A 211 -0.16 14.58 -9.37
N HIS A 212 -0.63 15.20 -10.47
CA HIS A 212 -1.97 15.78 -10.54
C HIS A 212 -3.04 14.69 -10.43
N GLN A 213 -2.90 13.58 -11.17
CA GLN A 213 -3.80 12.44 -11.12
C GLN A 213 -3.88 11.84 -9.71
N LEU A 214 -2.72 11.67 -9.05
CA LEU A 214 -2.66 11.16 -7.69
C LEU A 214 -3.42 12.06 -6.69
N LEU A 215 -3.31 13.39 -6.85
CA LEU A 215 -4.03 14.33 -5.99
C LEU A 215 -5.54 14.37 -6.30
N GLU A 216 -5.93 14.32 -7.58
CA GLU A 216 -7.35 14.25 -7.98
C GLU A 216 -8.01 13.01 -7.37
N GLU A 217 -7.34 11.85 -7.46
CA GLU A 217 -7.79 10.60 -6.86
C GLU A 217 -7.98 10.72 -5.35
N ALA A 218 -6.96 11.20 -4.63
CA ALA A 218 -7.03 11.35 -3.18
C ALA A 218 -8.21 12.23 -2.73
N LEU A 219 -8.53 13.26 -3.51
CA LEU A 219 -9.67 14.14 -3.25
C LEU A 219 -11.02 13.48 -3.57
N ASP A 220 -11.10 12.71 -4.67
CA ASP A 220 -12.31 11.96 -5.03
C ASP A 220 -12.60 10.85 -4.01
N GLU A 221 -11.57 10.19 -3.48
CA GLU A 221 -11.67 9.24 -2.36
C GLU A 221 -12.25 9.86 -1.10
N ALA A 222 -11.78 11.05 -0.76
CA ALA A 222 -12.22 11.78 0.42
C ALA A 222 -13.72 12.14 0.39
N GLU A 223 -14.33 12.13 -0.80
CA GLU A 223 -15.77 12.31 -1.00
C GLU A 223 -16.56 10.98 -0.94
N THR A 224 -15.92 9.84 -1.24
CA THR A 224 -16.58 8.53 -1.41
C THR A 224 -16.00 7.48 -0.47
N SER A 225 -16.37 7.51 0.82
CA SER A 225 -15.78 6.68 1.89
C SER A 225 -15.91 5.15 1.75
N ASP A 226 -16.71 4.64 0.80
CA ASP A 226 -17.07 3.22 0.75
C ASP A 226 -15.97 2.33 0.14
N GLN A 227 -15.16 2.86 -0.75
CA GLN A 227 -14.18 2.07 -1.50
C GLN A 227 -13.06 1.54 -0.61
N LEU A 228 -12.49 2.36 0.25
CA LEU A 228 -11.46 1.92 1.18
C LEU A 228 -11.97 0.81 2.11
N GLN A 229 -13.22 0.92 2.56
CA GLN A 229 -13.85 -0.13 3.40
C GLN A 229 -14.03 -1.43 2.62
N GLN A 230 -14.42 -1.37 1.34
CA GLN A 230 -14.55 -2.55 0.47
C GLN A 230 -13.21 -3.25 0.28
N LEU A 231 -12.15 -2.50 0.10
CA LEU A 231 -10.81 -3.03 -0.08
C LEU A 231 -10.25 -3.63 1.19
N HIS A 232 -10.43 -2.96 2.31
CA HIS A 232 -10.07 -3.51 3.61
C HIS A 232 -10.84 -4.81 3.89
N ALA A 233 -12.15 -4.85 3.57
CA ALA A 233 -12.95 -6.06 3.68
C ALA A 233 -12.44 -7.17 2.75
N ALA A 234 -12.12 -6.85 1.50
CA ALA A 234 -11.55 -7.81 0.54
C ALA A 234 -10.20 -8.35 1.02
N TRP A 235 -9.32 -7.50 1.57
CA TRP A 235 -8.07 -7.94 2.16
C TRP A 235 -8.30 -8.85 3.38
N ARG A 236 -9.19 -8.49 4.29
CA ARG A 236 -9.55 -9.32 5.44
C ARG A 236 -10.08 -10.68 5.04
N ASN A 237 -10.85 -10.73 3.96
CA ASN A 237 -11.46 -11.97 3.45
C ASN A 237 -10.53 -12.77 2.53
N GLY A 238 -9.33 -12.25 2.24
CA GLY A 238 -8.38 -12.88 1.32
C GLY A 238 -8.90 -12.97 -0.11
N ASP A 239 -9.79 -12.06 -0.51
CA ASP A 239 -10.40 -12.02 -1.83
C ASP A 239 -9.40 -11.48 -2.87
N VAL A 240 -8.58 -12.40 -3.38
CA VAL A 240 -7.57 -12.12 -4.40
C VAL A 240 -8.18 -11.54 -5.66
N HIS A 241 -9.38 -12.00 -6.04
CA HIS A 241 -10.02 -11.57 -7.29
C HIS A 241 -10.43 -10.09 -7.20
N THR A 242 -11.19 -9.72 -6.17
CA THR A 242 -11.60 -8.33 -5.94
C THR A 242 -10.37 -7.42 -5.83
N LEU A 243 -9.38 -7.83 -5.05
CA LEU A 243 -8.16 -7.04 -4.90
C LEU A 243 -7.39 -6.92 -6.22
N SER A 244 -7.23 -7.98 -7.01
CA SER A 244 -6.55 -7.91 -8.31
C SER A 244 -7.28 -6.97 -9.28
N THR A 245 -8.60 -7.08 -9.35
CA THR A 245 -9.41 -6.26 -10.27
C THR A 245 -9.39 -4.81 -9.86
N GLN A 246 -9.76 -4.53 -8.62
CA GLN A 246 -9.89 -3.17 -8.14
C GLN A 246 -8.53 -2.50 -7.87
N MET A 247 -7.44 -3.21 -7.54
CA MET A 247 -6.10 -2.65 -7.33
C MET A 247 -5.27 -2.64 -8.62
N ALA A 248 -4.92 -3.77 -9.14
CA ALA A 248 -3.96 -3.84 -10.23
C ALA A 248 -4.57 -3.47 -11.58
N GLU A 249 -5.74 -4.02 -11.94
CA GLU A 249 -6.32 -3.83 -13.27
C GLU A 249 -6.90 -2.44 -13.46
N ASP A 250 -7.60 -1.92 -12.45
CA ASP A 250 -8.17 -0.57 -12.52
C ASP A 250 -7.08 0.49 -12.58
N MET A 251 -6.04 0.38 -11.75
CA MET A 251 -4.91 1.29 -11.81
C MET A 251 -4.18 1.22 -13.15
N ARG A 252 -3.89 0.02 -13.66
CA ARG A 252 -3.27 -0.17 -14.97
C ARG A 252 -4.09 0.44 -16.10
N ARG A 253 -5.43 0.40 -16.01
CA ARG A 253 -6.34 0.92 -17.02
C ARG A 253 -6.43 2.45 -17.01
N HIS A 254 -6.48 3.04 -15.84
CA HIS A 254 -6.76 4.46 -15.69
C HIS A 254 -5.49 5.32 -15.52
N TYR A 255 -4.43 4.74 -14.93
CA TYR A 255 -3.14 5.39 -14.64
C TYR A 255 -1.96 4.50 -15.06
N PRO A 256 -1.84 4.16 -16.37
CA PRO A 256 -0.86 3.17 -16.84
C PRO A 256 0.58 3.57 -16.55
N ALA A 257 0.95 4.84 -16.67
CA ALA A 257 2.30 5.31 -16.37
C ALA A 257 2.61 5.17 -14.88
N LEU A 258 1.74 5.68 -14.02
CA LEU A 258 1.89 5.55 -12.57
C LEU A 258 1.94 4.08 -12.12
N TYR A 259 1.08 3.21 -12.69
CA TYR A 259 1.12 1.77 -12.43
C TYR A 259 2.44 1.13 -12.87
N GLN A 260 2.99 1.56 -14.01
CA GLN A 260 4.28 1.10 -14.49
C GLN A 260 5.38 1.39 -13.46
N ASP A 261 5.46 2.62 -12.98
CA ASP A 261 6.52 3.07 -12.09
C ASP A 261 6.41 2.48 -10.68
N ILE A 262 5.23 2.56 -10.07
CA ILE A 262 5.07 2.15 -8.66
C ILE A 262 4.91 0.64 -8.47
N ASN A 263 4.59 -0.12 -9.53
CA ASN A 263 4.36 -1.57 -9.42
C ASN A 263 5.23 -2.38 -10.39
N VAL A 264 5.08 -2.20 -11.70
CA VAL A 264 5.65 -3.10 -12.70
C VAL A 264 7.17 -3.11 -12.66
N GLU A 265 7.80 -1.92 -12.63
CA GLU A 265 9.25 -1.77 -12.62
C GLU A 265 9.86 -2.19 -11.29
N ARG A 266 9.20 -1.89 -10.19
CA ARG A 266 9.64 -2.34 -8.85
C ARG A 266 9.62 -3.86 -8.77
N ASN A 267 8.52 -4.50 -9.18
CA ASN A 267 8.41 -5.95 -9.25
C ASN A 267 9.49 -6.57 -10.14
N ALA A 268 9.79 -5.95 -11.29
CA ALA A 268 10.84 -6.42 -12.20
C ALA A 268 12.23 -6.39 -11.55
N ARG A 269 12.53 -5.36 -10.74
CA ARG A 269 13.80 -5.27 -9.98
C ARG A 269 13.84 -6.25 -8.80
N TRP A 270 12.70 -6.53 -8.17
CA TRP A 270 12.65 -7.40 -6.99
C TRP A 270 12.77 -8.88 -7.32
N VAL A 271 12.15 -9.34 -8.43
CA VAL A 271 12.10 -10.77 -8.78
C VAL A 271 13.49 -11.42 -8.83
N PRO A 272 14.53 -10.86 -9.47
CA PRO A 272 15.87 -11.46 -9.43
C PRO A 272 16.44 -11.59 -8.01
N ARG A 273 16.15 -10.63 -7.12
CA ARG A 273 16.58 -10.68 -5.72
C ARG A 273 15.85 -11.79 -4.94
N LEU A 274 14.59 -12.02 -5.25
CA LEU A 274 13.79 -13.12 -4.70
C LEU A 274 14.27 -14.48 -5.22
N GLU A 275 14.63 -14.59 -6.50
CA GLU A 275 15.20 -15.80 -7.08
C GLU A 275 16.52 -16.22 -6.41
N GLN A 276 17.36 -15.26 -6.03
CA GLN A 276 18.57 -15.53 -5.26
C GLN A 276 18.26 -16.21 -3.91
N ARG A 277 17.12 -15.85 -3.28
CA ARG A 277 16.64 -16.45 -2.02
C ARG A 277 16.03 -17.85 -2.20
N LEU A 278 15.73 -18.26 -3.43
CA LEU A 278 15.28 -19.62 -3.77
C LEU A 278 16.45 -20.55 -4.09
N GLY A 279 17.67 -20.03 -4.15
CA GLY A 279 18.89 -20.76 -4.42
C GLY A 279 19.32 -21.69 -3.27
N LYS A 280 20.33 -22.54 -3.54
CA LYS A 280 20.83 -23.50 -2.58
C LYS A 280 21.42 -22.83 -1.33
N GLY A 281 21.02 -23.28 -0.16
CA GLY A 281 21.50 -22.76 1.13
C GLY A 281 20.87 -21.45 1.60
N SER A 282 19.86 -20.95 0.89
CA SER A 282 19.21 -19.67 1.24
C SER A 282 18.27 -19.73 2.45
N GLY A 283 17.84 -20.94 2.86
CA GLY A 283 16.88 -21.11 3.97
C GLY A 283 15.48 -20.62 3.62
N THR A 284 14.71 -20.28 4.64
CA THR A 284 13.33 -19.81 4.50
C THR A 284 13.25 -18.29 4.71
N THR A 285 12.66 -17.57 3.77
CA THR A 285 12.46 -16.12 3.86
C THR A 285 10.98 -15.79 3.83
N LEU A 286 10.51 -14.99 4.79
CA LEU A 286 9.18 -14.36 4.72
C LEU A 286 9.35 -12.98 4.06
N VAL A 287 8.75 -12.82 2.89
CA VAL A 287 8.70 -11.57 2.12
C VAL A 287 7.39 -10.87 2.43
N VAL A 288 7.44 -9.65 2.92
CA VAL A 288 6.28 -8.84 3.29
C VAL A 288 6.30 -7.57 2.46
N VAL A 289 5.38 -7.47 1.52
CA VAL A 289 5.27 -6.34 0.58
C VAL A 289 3.82 -5.93 0.42
N GLY A 290 3.56 -4.71 0.01
CA GLY A 290 2.19 -4.25 -0.24
C GLY A 290 1.43 -5.20 -1.16
N ALA A 291 0.17 -5.46 -0.86
CA ALA A 291 -0.64 -6.46 -1.54
C ALA A 291 -0.64 -6.28 -3.07
N LEU A 292 -0.65 -5.04 -3.56
CA LEU A 292 -0.60 -4.72 -5.00
C LEU A 292 0.58 -5.42 -5.71
N HIS A 293 1.74 -5.49 -5.07
CA HIS A 293 2.94 -6.10 -5.65
C HIS A 293 2.81 -7.62 -5.89
N LEU A 294 1.88 -8.28 -5.23
CA LEU A 294 1.67 -9.73 -5.39
C LEU A 294 0.54 -10.06 -6.37
N LEU A 295 -0.31 -9.08 -6.71
CA LEU A 295 -1.57 -9.27 -7.42
C LEU A 295 -1.47 -8.94 -8.92
N GLY A 296 -2.41 -9.49 -9.69
CA GLY A 296 -2.52 -9.26 -11.14
C GLY A 296 -1.38 -9.90 -11.95
N ASN A 297 -1.43 -9.71 -13.27
CA ASN A 297 -0.49 -10.33 -14.21
C ASN A 297 0.96 -9.83 -14.05
N ASP A 298 1.13 -8.60 -13.56
CA ASP A 298 2.43 -7.97 -13.33
C ASP A 298 2.93 -8.19 -11.89
N GLY A 299 2.15 -8.89 -11.05
CA GLY A 299 2.50 -9.21 -9.68
C GLY A 299 3.66 -10.20 -9.56
N VAL A 300 4.38 -10.15 -8.44
CA VAL A 300 5.51 -11.04 -8.14
C VAL A 300 5.10 -12.51 -8.21
N VAL A 301 3.86 -12.85 -7.79
CA VAL A 301 3.36 -14.23 -7.86
C VAL A 301 3.35 -14.74 -9.30
N GLU A 302 2.74 -14.01 -10.22
CA GLU A 302 2.67 -14.42 -11.63
C GLU A 302 4.04 -14.36 -12.34
N ARG A 303 4.86 -13.38 -11.99
CA ARG A 303 6.23 -13.28 -12.50
C ARG A 303 7.11 -14.46 -12.09
N LEU A 304 6.96 -14.99 -10.89
CA LEU A 304 7.66 -16.20 -10.45
C LEU A 304 7.09 -17.46 -11.13
N ARG A 305 5.78 -17.56 -11.30
CA ARG A 305 5.15 -18.63 -12.08
C ARG A 305 5.66 -18.66 -13.52
N ALA A 306 5.74 -17.52 -14.16
CA ALA A 306 6.26 -17.40 -15.55
C ALA A 306 7.74 -17.80 -15.67
N ARG A 307 8.50 -17.80 -14.56
CA ARG A 307 9.88 -18.30 -14.48
C ARG A 307 9.98 -19.80 -14.11
N GLY A 308 8.83 -20.49 -14.04
CA GLY A 308 8.77 -21.93 -13.77
C GLY A 308 8.77 -22.33 -12.30
N TYR A 309 8.63 -21.38 -11.38
CA TYR A 309 8.47 -21.71 -9.97
C TYR A 309 7.05 -22.18 -9.66
N HIS A 310 6.94 -23.19 -8.81
CA HIS A 310 5.65 -23.58 -8.26
C HIS A 310 5.27 -22.59 -7.14
N VAL A 311 4.19 -21.85 -7.33
CA VAL A 311 3.68 -20.86 -6.37
C VAL A 311 2.30 -21.29 -5.88
N ALA A 312 2.23 -21.78 -4.66
CA ALA A 312 1.01 -22.27 -4.03
C ALA A 312 0.43 -21.25 -3.05
N ARG A 313 -0.89 -21.02 -3.11
CA ARG A 313 -1.61 -20.24 -2.10
C ARG A 313 -1.64 -21.00 -0.77
N ILE A 314 -1.35 -20.33 0.33
CA ILE A 314 -1.53 -20.84 1.69
C ILE A 314 -2.78 -20.18 2.30
N CYS A 315 -3.80 -20.97 2.58
CA CYS A 315 -5.05 -20.48 3.16
C CYS A 315 -5.79 -21.64 3.82
N SER A 316 -5.54 -21.92 5.08
CA SER A 316 -6.25 -22.95 5.82
C SER A 316 -7.74 -22.63 5.97
N ALA A 317 -8.10 -21.36 6.11
CA ALA A 317 -9.50 -20.92 6.19
C ALA A 317 -10.27 -21.09 4.86
N CYS A 318 -9.57 -21.16 3.71
CA CYS A 318 -10.22 -21.36 2.40
C CYS A 318 -10.60 -22.82 2.14
N ALA A 319 -10.02 -23.78 2.84
CA ALA A 319 -10.25 -25.22 2.61
C ALA A 319 -11.71 -25.66 2.84
N GLY A 320 -12.51 -24.86 3.58
CA GLY A 320 -13.93 -25.10 3.79
C GLY A 320 -14.88 -24.42 2.78
N GLN A 321 -14.35 -23.59 1.87
CA GLN A 321 -15.17 -22.79 0.93
C GLN A 321 -15.26 -23.41 -0.47
N ALA A 322 -14.45 -24.41 -0.78
CA ALA A 322 -14.42 -25.09 -2.09
C ALA A 322 -15.66 -25.99 -2.37
N GLY A 323 -16.67 -25.96 -1.51
CA GLY A 323 -17.88 -26.78 -1.61
C GLY A 323 -19.20 -26.02 -1.46
N ARG A 324 -19.21 -24.68 -1.61
CA ARG A 324 -20.45 -23.91 -1.64
C ARG A 324 -20.62 -23.15 -2.94
#